data_8113d8786438bb450bc98710739e8e56
#
_entry.id   8113d8786438bb450bc98710739e8e56
#
_cell.length_a   1.000
_cell.length_b   1.000
_cell.length_c   1.000
_cell.angle_alpha   90.00
_cell.angle_beta   90.00
_cell.angle_gamma   90.00
#
_symmetry.space_group_name_H-M   'P 1'
#
loop_
_entity.id
_entity.type
_entity.pdbx_description
1 polymer ?
#
loop_
_entity_poly.entity_id
_entity_poly.type
_entity_poly.pdbx_seq_one_letter_code
_entity_poly.pdbx_strand_id
1 'polypeptide(L)'
;MRQFIRMALILTMMFFLAGNWISLAEAHPQRREEQPPDPALEAMRKKAEKERNQQRQSELKKDTDQLYKLAGELKKSVDSSNEHVLSVEVIRKAEEIEKLAKSVRSKMKADGYGSTIPE
;
A
#
# COMPACT_ATOMS: atom_id res chain seq x y z
N MET A 1 -41.03 -50.15 -40.01
CA MET A 1 -39.78 -49.37 -39.83
C MET A 1 -39.96 -47.83 -39.93
N ARG A 2 -40.72 -47.33 -40.85
CA ARG A 2 -40.88 -45.87 -41.01
C ARG A 2 -41.65 -45.17 -39.84
N GLN A 3 -42.50 -45.89 -39.14
CA GLN A 3 -43.24 -45.35 -38.01
C GLN A 3 -42.39 -45.24 -36.73
N PHE A 4 -41.49 -46.20 -36.51
CA PHE A 4 -40.60 -46.16 -35.34
C PHE A 4 -39.56 -45.02 -35.38
N ILE A 5 -39.11 -44.66 -36.59
CA ILE A 5 -38.18 -43.55 -36.79
C ILE A 5 -38.85 -42.20 -36.52
N ARG A 6 -40.12 -42.07 -36.87
CA ARG A 6 -40.88 -40.82 -36.59
C ARG A 6 -41.17 -40.68 -35.10
N MET A 7 -41.48 -41.72 -34.39
CA MET A 7 -41.67 -41.69 -32.94
C MET A 7 -40.38 -41.40 -32.17
N ALA A 8 -39.26 -41.98 -32.61
CA ALA A 8 -37.97 -41.68 -32.01
C ALA A 8 -37.56 -40.23 -32.19
N LEU A 9 -37.81 -39.61 -33.35
CA LEU A 9 -37.52 -38.20 -33.60
C LEU A 9 -38.41 -37.23 -32.78
N ILE A 10 -39.66 -37.58 -32.52
CA ILE A 10 -40.54 -36.78 -31.70
C ILE A 10 -40.13 -36.84 -30.23
N LEU A 11 -39.71 -38.01 -29.74
CA LEU A 11 -39.21 -38.18 -28.37
C LEU A 11 -37.91 -37.44 -28.11
N THR A 12 -36.98 -37.42 -29.06
CA THR A 12 -35.72 -36.66 -28.93
C THR A 12 -35.96 -35.17 -28.98
N MET A 13 -36.92 -34.69 -29.79
CA MET A 13 -37.23 -33.27 -29.86
C MET A 13 -37.97 -32.78 -28.60
N MET A 14 -38.77 -33.63 -27.96
CA MET A 14 -39.43 -33.29 -26.72
C MET A 14 -38.50 -33.24 -25.51
N PHE A 15 -37.40 -34.05 -25.54
CA PHE A 15 -36.39 -34.06 -24.52
C PHE A 15 -35.48 -32.81 -24.62
N PHE A 16 -35.31 -32.24 -25.81
CA PHE A 16 -34.52 -31.03 -26.02
C PHE A 16 -35.23 -29.75 -25.59
N LEU A 17 -36.57 -29.74 -25.58
CA LEU A 17 -37.39 -28.60 -25.14
C LEU A 17 -37.57 -28.55 -23.61
N ALA A 18 -37.41 -29.66 -22.91
CA ALA A 18 -37.55 -29.71 -21.45
C ALA A 18 -36.25 -29.43 -20.69
N GLY A 19 -35.10 -29.41 -21.38
CA GLY A 19 -33.80 -29.25 -20.78
C GLY A 19 -33.28 -27.81 -20.68
N ASN A 20 -33.98 -26.83 -21.20
CA ASN A 20 -33.46 -25.47 -21.29
C ASN A 20 -34.10 -24.46 -20.32
N TRP A 21 -34.60 -24.97 -19.21
CA TRP A 21 -34.86 -24.12 -18.07
C TRP A 21 -33.61 -24.08 -17.17
N ILE A 22 -32.53 -23.54 -17.77
CA ILE A 22 -31.43 -23.02 -16.94
C ILE A 22 -32.08 -21.84 -16.21
N SER A 23 -32.44 -22.09 -14.97
CA SER A 23 -32.70 -21.06 -13.98
C SER A 23 -31.52 -20.12 -14.05
N LEU A 24 -31.70 -18.95 -14.70
CA LEU A 24 -30.89 -17.80 -14.44
C LEU A 24 -31.16 -17.50 -12.95
N ALA A 25 -30.41 -18.15 -12.08
CA ALA A 25 -30.23 -17.67 -10.73
C ALA A 25 -29.63 -16.29 -10.92
N GLU A 26 -30.47 -15.28 -10.95
CA GLU A 26 -30.05 -13.91 -10.71
C GLU A 26 -29.22 -13.99 -9.44
N ALA A 27 -27.91 -13.96 -9.64
CA ALA A 27 -26.99 -13.64 -8.58
C ALA A 27 -27.40 -12.24 -8.15
N HIS A 28 -28.38 -12.16 -7.27
CA HIS A 28 -28.58 -10.96 -6.50
C HIS A 28 -27.21 -10.66 -5.92
N PRO A 29 -26.58 -9.54 -6.29
CA PRO A 29 -25.45 -9.10 -5.53
C PRO A 29 -26.01 -8.98 -4.11
N GLN A 30 -25.64 -9.94 -3.25
CA GLN A 30 -25.88 -9.79 -1.82
C GLN A 30 -25.25 -8.42 -1.52
N ARG A 31 -26.10 -7.41 -1.50
CA ARG A 31 -25.78 -6.13 -0.91
C ARG A 31 -25.31 -6.55 0.48
N ARG A 32 -23.99 -6.66 0.60
CA ARG A 32 -23.34 -6.85 1.89
C ARG A 32 -23.90 -5.68 2.69
N GLU A 33 -24.93 -5.96 3.48
CA GLU A 33 -25.43 -4.99 4.45
C GLU A 33 -24.16 -4.57 5.18
N GLU A 34 -23.73 -3.33 4.92
CA GLU A 34 -22.64 -2.72 5.64
C GLU A 34 -23.12 -2.71 7.08
N GLN A 35 -22.79 -3.78 7.79
CA GLN A 35 -22.97 -3.82 9.23
C GLN A 35 -22.31 -2.57 9.76
N PRO A 36 -23.04 -1.75 10.52
CA PRO A 36 -22.44 -0.57 11.10
C PRO A 36 -21.15 -1.01 11.80
N PRO A 37 -20.04 -0.31 11.55
CA PRO A 37 -18.75 -0.72 12.06
C PRO A 37 -18.87 -0.88 13.58
N ASP A 38 -18.43 -2.02 14.08
CA ASP A 38 -18.42 -2.31 15.51
C ASP A 38 -17.65 -1.20 16.24
N PRO A 39 -18.28 -0.43 17.13
CA PRO A 39 -17.64 0.71 17.79
C PRO A 39 -16.40 0.29 18.58
N ALA A 40 -16.35 -0.96 19.07
CA ALA A 40 -15.16 -1.51 19.72
C ALA A 40 -14.00 -1.70 18.73
N LEU A 41 -14.29 -2.20 17.55
CA LEU A 41 -13.28 -2.38 16.49
C LEU A 41 -12.77 -1.03 15.99
N GLU A 42 -13.64 -0.04 15.82
CA GLU A 42 -13.21 1.32 15.46
C GLU A 42 -12.34 1.97 16.52
N ALA A 43 -12.68 1.82 17.80
CA ALA A 43 -11.86 2.33 18.88
C ALA A 43 -10.46 1.69 18.90
N MET A 44 -10.38 0.38 18.66
CA MET A 44 -9.10 -0.32 18.54
C MET A 44 -8.29 0.16 17.34
N ARG A 45 -8.92 0.35 16.18
CA ARG A 45 -8.25 0.90 14.98
C ARG A 45 -7.69 2.30 15.24
N LYS A 46 -8.50 3.21 15.80
CA LYS A 46 -8.07 4.57 16.14
C LYS A 46 -6.90 4.57 17.14
N LYS A 47 -6.94 3.68 18.13
CA LYS A 47 -5.84 3.53 19.09
C LYS A 47 -4.56 3.06 18.41
N ALA A 48 -4.64 2.00 17.61
CA ALA A 48 -3.49 1.46 16.86
C ALA A 48 -2.92 2.46 15.85
N GLU A 49 -3.76 3.28 15.23
CA GLU A 49 -3.33 4.35 14.33
C GLU A 49 -2.60 5.46 15.08
N LYS A 50 -3.14 5.88 16.22
CA LYS A 50 -2.50 6.88 17.09
C LYS A 50 -1.12 6.40 17.58
N GLU A 51 -1.01 5.16 18.01
CA GLU A 51 0.26 4.57 18.45
C GLU A 51 1.28 4.54 17.31
N ARG A 52 0.88 4.10 16.11
CA ARG A 52 1.74 4.12 14.92
C ARG A 52 2.21 5.52 14.55
N ASN A 53 1.34 6.49 14.63
CA ASN A 53 1.68 7.88 14.33
C ASN A 53 2.65 8.44 15.36
N GLN A 54 2.45 8.16 16.65
CA GLN A 54 3.39 8.57 17.70
C GLN A 54 4.77 7.92 17.52
N GLN A 55 4.81 6.63 17.22
CA GLN A 55 6.07 5.92 16.96
C GLN A 55 6.80 6.53 15.77
N ARG A 56 6.10 6.74 14.66
CA ARG A 56 6.66 7.34 13.44
C ARG A 56 7.20 8.74 13.69
N GLN A 57 6.46 9.54 14.45
CA GLN A 57 6.88 10.90 14.81
C GLN A 57 8.12 10.90 15.70
N SER A 58 8.23 9.95 16.63
CA SER A 58 9.43 9.76 17.46
C SER A 58 10.64 9.35 16.61
N GLU A 59 10.46 8.42 15.68
CA GLU A 59 11.51 8.01 14.73
C GLU A 59 11.93 9.15 13.81
N LEU A 60 10.98 9.93 13.29
CA LEU A 60 11.26 11.09 12.46
C LEU A 60 12.11 12.13 13.20
N LYS A 61 11.77 12.41 14.45
CA LYS A 61 12.53 13.32 15.30
C LYS A 61 13.95 12.81 15.50
N LYS A 62 14.11 11.53 15.81
CA LYS A 62 15.43 10.89 15.97
C LYS A 62 16.28 10.99 14.69
N ASP A 63 15.69 10.71 13.53
CA ASP A 63 16.39 10.77 12.25
C ASP A 63 16.80 12.21 11.90
N THR A 64 15.96 13.21 12.20
CA THR A 64 16.29 14.63 11.97
C THR A 64 17.37 15.13 12.91
N ASP A 65 17.37 14.72 14.17
CA ASP A 65 18.45 15.05 15.13
C ASP A 65 19.78 14.45 14.68
N GLN A 66 19.75 13.22 14.15
CA GLN A 66 20.94 12.56 13.60
C GLN A 66 21.42 13.23 12.31
N LEU A 67 20.52 13.66 11.42
CA LEU A 67 20.86 14.46 10.24
C LEU A 67 21.57 15.75 10.61
N TYR A 68 21.04 16.46 11.60
CA TYR A 68 21.65 17.71 12.06
C TYR A 68 23.07 17.48 12.59
N LYS A 69 23.27 16.43 13.37
CA LYS A 69 24.59 16.04 13.90
C LYS A 69 25.57 15.72 12.76
N LEU A 70 25.17 14.87 11.82
CA LEU A 70 26.01 14.49 10.67
C LEU A 70 26.32 15.67 9.76
N ALA A 71 25.38 16.59 9.56
CA ALA A 71 25.61 17.80 8.79
C ALA A 71 26.66 18.70 9.46
N GLY A 72 26.64 18.83 10.80
CA GLY A 72 27.65 19.56 11.58
C GLY A 72 29.03 18.91 11.48
N GLU A 73 29.10 17.59 11.55
CA GLU A 73 30.35 16.83 11.38
C GLU A 73 30.89 16.93 9.96
N LEU A 74 30.02 16.88 8.95
CA LEU A 74 30.39 17.06 7.55
C LEU A 74 31.01 18.44 7.33
N LYS A 75 30.31 19.48 7.82
CA LYS A 75 30.82 20.85 7.74
C LYS A 75 32.22 20.97 8.37
N LYS A 76 32.38 20.46 9.58
CA LYS A 76 33.69 20.47 10.27
C LYS A 76 34.77 19.73 9.48
N SER A 77 34.45 18.59 8.87
CA SER A 77 35.37 17.81 8.05
C SER A 77 35.79 18.56 6.79
N VAL A 78 34.84 19.29 6.16
CA VAL A 78 35.14 20.14 5.00
C VAL A 78 36.00 21.35 5.37
N ASP A 79 35.68 22.02 6.47
CA ASP A 79 36.41 23.20 6.96
C ASP A 79 37.87 22.83 7.36
N SER A 80 38.13 21.60 7.81
CA SER A 80 39.46 21.10 8.18
C SER A 80 40.21 20.42 7.04
N SER A 81 39.59 20.19 5.88
CA SER A 81 40.24 19.61 4.70
C SER A 81 41.00 20.67 3.93
N ASN A 82 42.27 20.40 3.61
CA ASN A 82 43.03 21.21 2.64
C ASN A 82 42.40 21.05 1.23
N GLU A 83 42.45 22.11 0.41
CA GLU A 83 41.80 22.20 -0.89
C GLU A 83 42.06 21.04 -1.89
N HIS A 84 43.00 20.17 -1.60
CA HIS A 84 43.45 19.12 -2.50
C HIS A 84 43.10 17.69 -2.06
N VAL A 85 42.53 17.49 -0.88
CA VAL A 85 42.19 16.14 -0.39
C VAL A 85 40.70 16.05 -0.09
N LEU A 86 39.95 15.57 -1.06
CA LEU A 86 38.60 15.02 -0.83
C LEU A 86 38.76 13.81 0.08
N SER A 87 38.57 14.02 1.37
CA SER A 87 38.66 12.95 2.36
C SER A 87 37.56 11.93 2.07
N VAL A 88 37.92 10.67 1.96
CA VAL A 88 36.98 9.54 1.86
C VAL A 88 35.92 9.61 2.99
N GLU A 89 36.31 10.17 4.13
CA GLU A 89 35.41 10.41 5.26
C GLU A 89 34.31 11.43 4.95
N VAL A 90 34.60 12.47 4.20
CA VAL A 90 33.61 13.47 3.74
C VAL A 90 32.58 12.83 2.83
N ILE A 91 33.03 12.02 1.88
CA ILE A 91 32.13 11.28 0.97
C ILE A 91 31.24 10.34 1.75
N ARG A 92 31.80 9.57 2.65
CA ARG A 92 31.04 8.63 3.48
C ARG A 92 29.97 9.33 4.34
N LYS A 93 30.30 10.44 4.97
CA LYS A 93 29.35 11.24 5.74
C LYS A 93 28.24 11.81 4.86
N ALA A 94 28.56 12.26 3.65
CA ALA A 94 27.57 12.72 2.70
C ALA A 94 26.60 11.60 2.28
N GLU A 95 27.08 10.39 2.04
CA GLU A 95 26.25 9.21 1.75
C GLU A 95 25.33 8.84 2.92
N GLU A 96 25.82 8.92 4.16
CA GLU A 96 25.00 8.67 5.35
C GLU A 96 23.89 9.71 5.49
N ILE A 97 24.17 10.98 5.22
CA ILE A 97 23.18 12.07 5.21
C ILE A 97 22.12 11.81 4.12
N GLU A 98 22.54 11.43 2.93
CA GLU A 98 21.62 11.12 1.82
C GLU A 98 20.68 9.97 2.20
N LYS A 99 21.20 8.91 2.80
CA LYS A 99 20.41 7.76 3.24
C LYS A 99 19.37 8.15 4.30
N LEU A 100 19.77 8.94 5.29
CA LEU A 100 18.86 9.43 6.33
C LEU A 100 17.81 10.40 5.76
N ALA A 101 18.20 11.30 4.86
CA ALA A 101 17.27 12.21 4.20
C ALA A 101 16.20 11.45 3.40
N LYS A 102 16.58 10.38 2.71
CA LYS A 102 15.63 9.48 2.03
C LYS A 102 14.68 8.81 3.02
N SER A 103 15.17 8.38 4.18
CA SER A 103 14.34 7.79 5.25
C SER A 103 13.32 8.79 5.78
N VAL A 104 13.74 10.00 6.11
CA VAL A 104 12.86 11.10 6.56
C VAL A 104 11.79 11.39 5.51
N ARG A 105 12.19 11.55 4.26
CA ARG A 105 11.25 11.79 3.15
C ARG A 105 10.22 10.68 3.00
N SER A 106 10.63 9.42 3.11
CA SER A 106 9.73 8.27 3.02
C SER A 106 8.72 8.26 4.17
N LYS A 107 9.16 8.54 5.38
CA LYS A 107 8.29 8.61 6.56
C LYS A 107 7.27 9.75 6.45
N MET A 108 7.70 10.91 5.96
CA MET A 108 6.80 12.04 5.73
C MET A 108 5.75 11.77 4.64
N LYS A 109 6.12 11.08 3.55
CA LYS A 109 5.17 10.70 2.50
C LYS A 109 4.13 9.70 3.00
N ALA A 110 4.49 8.81 3.90
CA ALA A 110 3.56 7.85 4.49
C ALA A 110 2.47 8.52 5.35
N ASP A 111 2.68 9.75 5.80
CA ASP A 111 1.70 10.55 6.56
C ASP A 111 0.69 11.32 5.68
N GLY A 112 0.70 11.10 4.37
CA GLY A 112 -0.23 11.77 3.46
C GLY A 112 0.13 13.21 3.06
N TYR A 113 1.24 13.76 3.55
CA TYR A 113 1.75 15.08 3.16
C TYR A 113 2.45 15.10 1.79
N GLY A 114 2.57 13.91 1.15
CA GLY A 114 3.36 13.77 -0.08
C GLY A 114 2.62 14.00 -1.38
N SER A 115 1.31 14.32 -1.37
CA SER A 115 0.53 14.45 -2.60
C SER A 115 0.37 15.88 -3.12
N THR A 116 0.98 16.87 -2.47
CA THR A 116 0.81 18.29 -2.80
C THR A 116 2.10 19.04 -3.16
N ILE A 117 3.16 18.35 -3.50
CA ILE A 117 4.33 19.03 -4.10
C ILE A 117 4.22 18.84 -5.60
N PRO A 118 3.81 19.88 -6.39
CA PRO A 118 3.94 19.86 -7.84
C PRO A 118 5.43 19.82 -8.19
N GLU A 119 5.80 18.97 -9.15
CA GLU A 119 7.11 18.97 -9.78
C GLU A 119 7.36 20.28 -10.51
#